data_cc9aedd388e045920d0b89d0312363d3
#
_entry.id   cc9aedd388e045920d0b89d0312363d3
#
_cell.length_a   1.000
_cell.length_b   1.000
_cell.length_c   1.000
_cell.angle_alpha   90.00
_cell.angle_beta   90.00
_cell.angle_gamma   90.00
#
_symmetry.space_group_name_H-M   'P 1'
#
loop_
_entity.id
_entity.type
_entity.pdbx_description
1 polymer ?
#
loop_
_entity_poly.entity_id
_entity_poly.type
_entity_poly.pdbx_seq_one_letter_code
_entity_poly.pdbx_strand_id
1 'polypeptide(L)'
;MRLARLLLAAMLAVAHAAFAAPPTFAPVTPGHTLAFPRDFGAHPDHRTEWWYVTGWLDTPEGKPIGFQVTFFRSRSEHDPANPSTFAPKQLIIGHAALSDPEQGRLLHDQRSAREGFGLAWAKTGDTDVKLGDWSMRREPDGRYKVSVRGADLAFELQLTPAQPLLLQGEAGFSRKGPGPAHASYYYSEPQLKVTGSVSRKGKPVAVRGSAWLDHEWSSQVLEANAAGWDWTGVNLNDGGALMAFQIRARDGSRIWAHATLRDGAGRVTQYGPDQVAFTPRTVWKSPRTGASYPVAATLATGPLRWQLAPLQPDQELDSRRSTGAVYWEGAVNVERDGRPAGRGYLELTGYADPMKL
;
A
#
# COMPACT_ATOMS: atom_id res chain seq x y z
N MET A 1 -7.75 69.11 -49.05
CA MET A 1 -8.41 68.00 -48.31
C MET A 1 -7.40 66.89 -48.13
N ARG A 2 -6.77 66.79 -46.95
CA ARG A 2 -5.76 65.77 -46.61
C ARG A 2 -6.43 64.78 -45.67
N LEU A 3 -6.66 63.54 -46.15
CA LEU A 3 -7.10 62.44 -45.33
C LEU A 3 -5.95 61.98 -44.45
N ALA A 4 -6.07 62.21 -43.15
CA ALA A 4 -5.22 61.61 -42.15
C ALA A 4 -5.58 60.13 -42.02
N ARG A 5 -4.67 59.25 -42.42
CA ARG A 5 -4.73 57.82 -42.15
C ARG A 5 -4.25 57.60 -40.72
N LEU A 6 -5.18 57.38 -39.81
CA LEU A 6 -4.89 56.84 -38.48
C LEU A 6 -4.62 55.32 -38.62
N LEU A 7 -3.33 54.98 -38.55
CA LEU A 7 -2.88 53.61 -38.37
C LEU A 7 -3.11 53.23 -36.89
N LEU A 8 -4.20 52.55 -36.64
CA LEU A 8 -4.44 51.89 -35.35
C LEU A 8 -3.56 50.62 -35.34
N ALA A 9 -2.36 50.75 -34.73
CA ALA A 9 -1.54 49.59 -34.44
C ALA A 9 -2.22 48.78 -33.31
N ALA A 10 -2.97 47.77 -33.69
CA ALA A 10 -3.44 46.75 -32.77
C ALA A 10 -2.21 45.95 -32.29
N MET A 11 -1.68 46.31 -31.13
CA MET A 11 -0.79 45.39 -30.40
C MET A 11 -1.61 44.17 -30.02
N LEU A 12 -1.49 43.10 -30.78
CA LEU A 12 -1.81 41.77 -30.32
C LEU A 12 -0.82 41.44 -29.22
N ALA A 13 -1.20 41.68 -27.97
CA ALA A 13 -0.57 41.06 -26.82
C ALA A 13 -0.86 39.55 -26.92
N VAL A 14 0.03 38.82 -27.56
CA VAL A 14 0.06 37.36 -27.43
C VAL A 14 0.38 37.10 -25.97
N ALA A 15 -0.67 36.90 -25.18
CA ALA A 15 -0.53 36.33 -23.86
C ALA A 15 0.07 34.93 -24.09
N HIS A 16 1.38 34.84 -23.94
CA HIS A 16 2.02 33.56 -23.75
C HIS A 16 1.41 33.00 -22.46
N ALA A 17 0.41 32.12 -22.59
CA ALA A 17 0.07 31.24 -21.51
C ALA A 17 1.36 30.48 -21.21
N ALA A 18 2.07 30.92 -20.21
CA ALA A 18 3.17 30.15 -19.65
C ALA A 18 2.52 28.84 -19.18
N PHE A 19 2.57 27.79 -20.01
CA PHE A 19 2.29 26.46 -19.56
C PHE A 19 3.30 26.23 -18.44
N ALA A 20 2.81 26.23 -17.18
CA ALA A 20 3.64 25.83 -16.06
C ALA A 20 4.30 24.51 -16.40
N ALA A 21 5.61 24.42 -16.28
CA ALA A 21 6.30 23.16 -16.47
C ALA A 21 5.63 22.11 -15.55
N PRO A 22 5.42 20.89 -16.04
CA PRO A 22 4.83 19.86 -15.20
C PRO A 22 5.64 19.77 -13.89
N PRO A 23 4.97 19.57 -12.75
CA PRO A 23 5.64 19.52 -11.47
C PRO A 23 6.69 18.41 -11.48
N THR A 24 7.90 18.72 -11.07
CA THR A 24 8.95 17.73 -10.89
C THR A 24 8.76 17.05 -9.55
N PHE A 25 8.73 15.72 -9.57
CA PHE A 25 8.71 14.90 -8.36
C PHE A 25 10.14 14.51 -7.97
N ALA A 26 10.39 14.37 -6.67
CA ALA A 26 11.69 13.92 -6.18
C ALA A 26 11.99 12.49 -6.69
N PRO A 27 13.16 12.22 -7.27
CA PRO A 27 13.53 10.90 -7.74
C PRO A 27 13.85 9.98 -6.56
N VAL A 28 13.66 8.67 -6.76
CA VAL A 28 14.20 7.64 -5.89
C VAL A 28 15.55 7.21 -6.44
N THR A 29 16.61 7.34 -5.65
CA THR A 29 17.99 7.09 -6.07
C THR A 29 18.67 6.06 -5.19
N PRO A 30 19.53 5.18 -5.77
CA PRO A 30 20.31 4.23 -4.97
C PRO A 30 21.27 4.98 -4.02
N GLY A 31 21.62 4.33 -2.91
CA GLY A 31 22.56 4.88 -1.91
C GLY A 31 21.95 5.88 -0.93
N HIS A 32 20.67 6.21 -1.03
CA HIS A 32 19.98 6.99 -0.01
C HIS A 32 19.81 6.17 1.27
N THR A 33 20.17 6.77 2.41
CA THR A 33 20.03 6.13 3.72
C THR A 33 18.76 6.61 4.39
N LEU A 34 17.88 5.68 4.74
CA LEU A 34 16.70 5.98 5.53
C LEU A 34 17.10 6.37 6.96
N ALA A 35 16.51 7.41 7.49
CA ALA A 35 16.82 7.96 8.82
C ALA A 35 15.57 8.06 9.70
N PHE A 36 15.55 7.33 10.79
CA PHE A 36 14.43 7.30 11.71
C PHE A 36 14.70 8.21 12.94
N PRO A 37 13.68 8.94 13.46
CA PRO A 37 12.24 8.82 13.14
C PRO A 37 11.76 9.56 11.89
N ARG A 38 12.59 10.38 11.24
CA ARG A 38 12.17 11.24 10.11
C ARG A 38 11.37 10.47 9.06
N ASP A 39 11.84 9.31 8.65
CA ASP A 39 11.28 8.55 7.54
C ASP A 39 10.14 7.59 7.98
N PHE A 40 9.62 7.73 9.23
CA PHE A 40 8.28 7.27 9.58
C PHE A 40 7.19 8.20 9.05
N GLY A 41 7.51 9.49 8.85
CA GLY A 41 6.60 10.51 8.38
C GLY A 41 6.47 10.59 6.86
N ALA A 42 5.69 11.54 6.39
CA ALA A 42 5.41 11.74 4.97
C ALA A 42 6.59 12.35 4.20
N HIS A 43 6.65 12.02 2.90
CA HIS A 43 7.64 12.49 1.93
C HIS A 43 6.94 13.28 0.81
N PRO A 44 6.46 14.51 1.07
CA PRO A 44 5.54 15.24 0.19
C PRO A 44 6.13 15.60 -1.18
N ASP A 45 7.43 15.52 -1.37
CA ASP A 45 8.10 15.80 -2.64
C ASP A 45 8.03 14.63 -3.63
N HIS A 46 7.75 13.43 -3.15
CA HIS A 46 7.51 12.26 -4.00
C HIS A 46 6.05 12.22 -4.47
N ARG A 47 5.81 11.55 -5.60
CA ARG A 47 4.50 11.49 -6.24
C ARG A 47 3.50 10.68 -5.43
N THR A 48 3.88 9.50 -4.95
CA THR A 48 3.00 8.59 -4.22
C THR A 48 3.69 8.01 -3.00
N GLU A 49 2.89 7.69 -1.99
CA GLU A 49 3.34 7.13 -0.72
C GLU A 49 2.19 6.39 -0.05
N TRP A 50 2.50 5.33 0.69
CA TRP A 50 1.49 4.63 1.46
C TRP A 50 2.02 4.04 2.76
N TRP A 51 1.17 4.07 3.78
CA TRP A 51 1.27 3.30 5.02
C TRP A 51 0.23 2.20 4.93
N TYR A 52 0.68 0.97 4.81
CA TYR A 52 -0.15 -0.21 4.58
C TYR A 52 -0.01 -1.17 5.75
N VAL A 53 -1.08 -1.34 6.52
CA VAL A 53 -1.12 -2.26 7.66
C VAL A 53 -2.07 -3.39 7.33
N THR A 54 -1.56 -4.60 7.44
CA THR A 54 -2.36 -5.82 7.33
C THR A 54 -2.10 -6.74 8.51
N GLY A 55 -3.04 -7.60 8.83
CA GLY A 55 -2.82 -8.50 9.94
C GLY A 55 -3.94 -9.48 10.20
N TRP A 56 -3.68 -10.28 11.20
CA TRP A 56 -4.61 -11.26 11.73
C TRP A 56 -4.97 -10.93 13.16
N LEU A 57 -6.26 -11.02 13.45
CA LEU A 57 -6.86 -10.81 14.75
C LEU A 57 -7.59 -12.09 15.17
N ASP A 58 -7.51 -12.42 16.42
CA ASP A 58 -8.29 -13.49 17.03
C ASP A 58 -9.27 -12.87 18.03
N THR A 59 -10.55 -13.29 17.96
CA THR A 59 -11.57 -12.93 18.95
C THR A 59 -11.36 -13.73 20.25
N PRO A 60 -12.04 -13.38 21.36
CA PRO A 60 -11.97 -14.19 22.59
C PRO A 60 -12.38 -15.65 22.41
N GLU A 61 -13.24 -15.93 21.43
CA GLU A 61 -13.69 -17.28 21.07
C GLU A 61 -12.70 -18.01 20.14
N GLY A 62 -11.56 -17.38 19.80
CA GLY A 62 -10.53 -17.95 18.92
C GLY A 62 -10.89 -17.91 17.43
N LYS A 63 -11.87 -17.08 17.02
CA LYS A 63 -12.24 -16.93 15.61
C LYS A 63 -11.27 -15.98 14.92
N PRO A 64 -10.63 -16.38 13.82
CA PRO A 64 -9.70 -15.55 13.09
C PRO A 64 -10.41 -14.50 12.23
N ILE A 65 -9.86 -13.29 12.18
CA ILE A 65 -10.29 -12.19 11.33
C ILE A 65 -9.04 -11.59 10.68
N GLY A 66 -9.03 -11.43 9.36
CA GLY A 66 -8.05 -10.60 8.68
C GLY A 66 -8.46 -9.14 8.73
N PHE A 67 -7.51 -8.22 8.79
CA PHE A 67 -7.77 -6.80 8.66
C PHE A 67 -6.73 -6.10 7.80
N GLN A 68 -7.15 -5.02 7.18
CA GLN A 68 -6.30 -4.14 6.40
C GLN A 68 -6.71 -2.69 6.67
N VAL A 69 -5.72 -1.80 6.75
CA VAL A 69 -5.92 -0.36 6.63
C VAL A 69 -4.74 0.24 5.88
N THR A 70 -5.04 1.02 4.84
CA THR A 70 -4.04 1.74 4.06
C THR A 70 -4.38 3.22 4.04
N PHE A 71 -3.37 4.03 4.30
CA PHE A 71 -3.42 5.45 3.98
C PHE A 71 -2.44 5.71 2.83
N PHE A 72 -2.95 6.29 1.76
CA PHE A 72 -2.14 6.75 0.65
C PHE A 72 -2.05 8.27 0.70
N ARG A 73 -0.91 8.79 0.31
CA ARG A 73 -0.69 10.18 -0.05
C ARG A 73 -0.29 10.24 -1.52
N SER A 74 -0.93 11.10 -2.27
CA SER A 74 -0.60 11.35 -3.67
C SER A 74 -0.42 12.84 -3.89
N ARG A 75 0.76 13.22 -4.40
CA ARG A 75 1.02 14.58 -4.85
C ARG A 75 0.41 14.76 -6.24
N SER A 76 -0.46 15.76 -6.37
CA SER A 76 -1.10 16.07 -7.64
C SER A 76 -0.15 16.80 -8.60
N GLU A 77 -0.56 16.94 -9.85
CA GLU A 77 0.16 17.71 -10.86
C GLU A 77 -0.18 19.22 -10.82
N HIS A 78 -0.91 19.67 -9.81
CA HIS A 78 -1.14 21.09 -9.60
C HIS A 78 0.16 21.82 -9.22
N ASP A 79 0.30 23.05 -9.75
CA ASP A 79 1.43 23.92 -9.41
C ASP A 79 1.54 24.07 -7.87
N PRO A 80 2.64 23.62 -7.26
CA PRO A 80 2.85 23.76 -5.82
C PRO A 80 2.89 25.24 -5.36
N ALA A 81 3.25 26.17 -6.26
CA ALA A 81 3.25 27.61 -6.00
C ALA A 81 1.85 28.25 -6.08
N ASN A 82 0.81 27.52 -6.50
CA ASN A 82 -0.56 28.01 -6.52
C ASN A 82 -0.94 28.52 -5.12
N PRO A 83 -1.28 29.81 -4.93
CA PRO A 83 -1.56 30.40 -3.62
C PRO A 83 -2.90 29.94 -3.03
N SER A 84 -3.77 29.32 -3.83
CA SER A 84 -5.08 28.89 -3.36
C SER A 84 -4.96 27.76 -2.33
N THR A 85 -5.52 27.98 -1.16
CA THR A 85 -5.67 26.92 -0.13
C THR A 85 -6.64 25.81 -0.58
N PHE A 86 -7.41 26.05 -1.66
CA PHE A 86 -8.31 25.07 -2.25
C PHE A 86 -7.63 24.19 -3.33
N ALA A 87 -6.42 24.55 -3.78
CA ALA A 87 -5.69 23.71 -4.73
C ALA A 87 -5.36 22.34 -4.10
N PRO A 88 -5.74 21.21 -4.77
CA PRO A 88 -5.51 19.88 -4.21
C PRO A 88 -4.06 19.44 -4.43
N LYS A 89 -3.11 20.08 -3.75
CA LYS A 89 -1.68 19.81 -3.90
C LYS A 89 -1.30 18.39 -3.44
N GLN A 90 -1.94 17.93 -2.37
CA GLN A 90 -1.81 16.58 -1.83
C GLN A 90 -3.20 15.97 -1.65
N LEU A 91 -3.33 14.71 -1.98
CA LEU A 91 -4.52 13.90 -1.76
C LEU A 91 -4.20 12.84 -0.72
N ILE A 92 -5.08 12.67 0.25
CA ILE A 92 -5.04 11.57 1.20
C ILE A 92 -6.19 10.63 0.88
N ILE A 93 -5.86 9.34 0.72
CA ILE A 93 -6.82 8.30 0.41
C ILE A 93 -6.72 7.24 1.51
N GLY A 94 -7.82 6.68 1.93
CA GLY A 94 -7.88 5.64 2.94
C GLY A 94 -8.72 4.46 2.47
N HIS A 95 -8.18 3.25 2.65
CA HIS A 95 -8.91 2.00 2.50
C HIS A 95 -8.86 1.25 3.83
N ALA A 96 -9.96 0.60 4.19
CA ALA A 96 -10.01 -0.27 5.35
C ALA A 96 -10.89 -1.48 5.07
N ALA A 97 -10.47 -2.65 5.55
CA ALA A 97 -11.20 -3.88 5.30
C ALA A 97 -11.10 -4.86 6.48
N LEU A 98 -12.14 -5.69 6.61
CA LEU A 98 -12.19 -6.87 7.47
C LEU A 98 -12.48 -8.11 6.64
N SER A 99 -11.63 -9.10 6.74
CA SER A 99 -11.82 -10.44 6.20
C SER A 99 -12.31 -11.35 7.32
N ASP A 100 -13.61 -11.53 7.38
CA ASP A 100 -14.28 -12.35 8.39
C ASP A 100 -15.05 -13.48 7.71
N PRO A 101 -14.66 -14.75 7.92
CA PRO A 101 -15.34 -15.88 7.31
C PRO A 101 -16.85 -15.96 7.62
N GLU A 102 -17.28 -15.40 8.76
CA GLU A 102 -18.72 -15.36 9.10
C GLU A 102 -19.51 -14.41 8.20
N GLN A 103 -18.85 -13.49 7.50
CA GLN A 103 -19.50 -12.59 6.53
C GLN A 103 -19.50 -13.16 5.12
N GLY A 104 -18.67 -14.16 4.83
CA GLY A 104 -18.54 -14.82 3.52
C GLY A 104 -17.95 -13.94 2.41
N ARG A 105 -17.62 -12.69 2.72
CA ARG A 105 -16.97 -11.72 1.82
C ARG A 105 -16.20 -10.67 2.61
N LEU A 106 -15.32 -9.95 1.92
CA LEU A 106 -14.63 -8.80 2.50
C LEU A 106 -15.64 -7.67 2.83
N LEU A 107 -15.60 -7.19 4.07
CA LEU A 107 -16.19 -5.90 4.41
C LEU A 107 -15.14 -4.81 4.19
N HIS A 108 -15.46 -3.76 3.45
CA HIS A 108 -14.50 -2.69 3.20
C HIS A 108 -15.18 -1.32 3.11
N ASP A 109 -14.40 -0.29 3.36
CA ASP A 109 -14.77 1.11 3.16
C ASP A 109 -13.59 1.89 2.59
N GLN A 110 -13.87 3.02 1.96
CA GLN A 110 -12.87 3.85 1.29
C GLN A 110 -13.23 5.33 1.40
N ARG A 111 -12.20 6.16 1.50
CA ARG A 111 -12.34 7.62 1.55
C ARG A 111 -11.23 8.30 0.76
N SER A 112 -11.48 9.52 0.34
CA SER A 112 -10.46 10.40 -0.23
C SER A 112 -10.77 11.84 0.10
N ALA A 113 -9.74 12.65 0.35
CA ALA A 113 -9.85 14.08 0.52
C ALA A 113 -8.55 14.76 0.10
N ARG A 114 -8.62 16.01 -0.32
CA ARG A 114 -7.45 16.87 -0.41
C ARG A 114 -6.93 17.17 1.00
N GLU A 115 -5.62 17.32 1.13
CA GLU A 115 -4.99 17.77 2.36
C GLU A 115 -5.48 19.18 2.74
N GLY A 116 -5.65 19.42 4.03
CA GLY A 116 -5.94 20.73 4.58
C GLY A 116 -7.20 20.80 5.43
N PHE A 117 -7.49 22.01 5.90
CA PHE A 117 -8.67 22.39 6.71
C PHE A 117 -8.84 21.59 8.01
N GLY A 118 -7.75 20.95 8.50
CA GLY A 118 -7.82 20.05 9.66
C GLY A 118 -8.57 18.74 9.42
N LEU A 119 -8.96 18.45 8.17
CA LEU A 119 -9.75 17.27 7.79
C LEU A 119 -8.88 16.12 7.28
N ALA A 120 -7.81 16.43 6.58
CA ALA A 120 -6.88 15.42 6.07
C ALA A 120 -5.46 15.97 6.08
N TRP A 121 -4.49 15.12 6.45
CA TRP A 121 -3.05 15.41 6.40
C TRP A 121 -2.23 14.12 6.45
N ALA A 122 -0.97 14.23 6.00
CA ALA A 122 0.11 13.29 6.31
C ALA A 122 1.34 14.12 6.71
N LYS A 123 1.75 14.07 7.98
CA LYS A 123 2.82 14.92 8.50
C LYS A 123 4.19 14.32 8.23
N THR A 124 5.16 15.19 7.99
CA THR A 124 6.57 14.84 7.95
C THR A 124 7.12 14.56 9.35
N GLY A 125 8.23 13.82 9.43
CA GLY A 125 9.01 13.63 10.67
C GLY A 125 8.60 12.42 11.51
N ASP A 126 7.34 12.07 11.57
CA ASP A 126 6.85 10.81 12.17
C ASP A 126 5.47 10.48 11.61
N THR A 127 5.01 9.25 11.78
CA THR A 127 3.69 8.82 11.29
C THR A 127 2.57 9.58 12.00
N ASP A 128 1.91 10.47 11.30
CA ASP A 128 0.69 11.15 11.72
C ASP A 128 -0.17 11.40 10.46
N VAL A 129 -1.04 10.46 10.16
CA VAL A 129 -1.93 10.52 8.98
C VAL A 129 -3.36 10.57 9.45
N LYS A 130 -4.15 11.46 8.86
CA LYS A 130 -5.57 11.64 9.15
C LYS A 130 -6.38 11.81 7.88
N LEU A 131 -7.60 11.24 7.91
CA LEU A 131 -8.59 11.39 6.85
C LEU A 131 -10.00 11.38 7.47
N GLY A 132 -10.54 12.58 7.75
CA GLY A 132 -11.79 12.73 8.51
C GLY A 132 -11.62 12.22 9.95
N ASP A 133 -12.37 11.19 10.29
CA ASP A 133 -12.28 10.47 11.58
C ASP A 133 -11.42 9.20 11.53
N TRP A 134 -10.78 8.92 10.38
CA TRP A 134 -9.76 7.87 10.26
C TRP A 134 -8.39 8.43 10.57
N SER A 135 -7.56 7.67 11.26
CA SER A 135 -6.20 8.10 11.58
C SER A 135 -5.26 6.92 11.84
N MET A 136 -4.00 7.16 11.56
CA MET A 136 -2.88 6.33 12.00
C MET A 136 -1.80 7.25 12.56
N ARG A 137 -1.40 7.03 13.81
CA ARG A 137 -0.40 7.85 14.47
C ARG A 137 0.58 6.98 15.24
N ARG A 138 1.86 7.28 15.08
CA ARG A 138 2.91 6.73 15.92
C ARG A 138 3.08 7.60 17.16
N GLU A 139 3.02 6.96 18.34
CA GLU A 139 3.17 7.62 19.62
C GLU A 139 4.66 7.74 20.02
N PRO A 140 5.02 8.61 20.98
CA PRO A 140 6.42 8.79 21.39
C PRO A 140 7.11 7.52 21.92
N ASP A 141 6.35 6.52 22.36
CA ASP A 141 6.85 5.22 22.79
C ASP A 141 7.00 4.21 21.65
N GLY A 142 6.79 4.63 20.40
CA GLY A 142 6.93 3.84 19.19
C GLY A 142 5.70 3.02 18.81
N ARG A 143 4.66 2.99 19.63
CA ARG A 143 3.42 2.28 19.31
C ARG A 143 2.58 3.06 18.32
N TYR A 144 1.82 2.36 17.46
CA TYR A 144 0.87 2.97 16.56
C TYR A 144 -0.54 2.86 17.13
N LYS A 145 -1.31 3.93 16.97
CA LYS A 145 -2.76 3.93 17.16
C LYS A 145 -3.41 4.06 15.79
N VAL A 146 -4.35 3.15 15.51
CA VAL A 146 -5.12 3.13 14.27
C VAL A 146 -6.59 3.23 14.65
N SER A 147 -7.27 4.25 14.13
CA SER A 147 -8.71 4.45 14.30
C SER A 147 -9.36 4.55 12.93
N VAL A 148 -10.34 3.71 12.69
CA VAL A 148 -11.14 3.67 11.45
C VAL A 148 -12.60 3.53 11.83
N ARG A 149 -13.45 4.33 11.20
CA ARG A 149 -14.91 4.25 11.37
C ARG A 149 -15.59 4.31 10.00
N GLY A 150 -15.97 3.14 9.50
CA GLY A 150 -16.76 2.98 8.29
C GLY A 150 -18.23 2.70 8.56
N ALA A 151 -19.00 2.45 7.51
CA ALA A 151 -20.43 2.14 7.61
C ALA A 151 -20.70 0.80 8.29
N ASP A 152 -19.99 -0.25 7.86
CA ASP A 152 -20.20 -1.63 8.32
C ASP A 152 -19.06 -2.18 9.18
N LEU A 153 -17.96 -1.42 9.32
CA LEU A 153 -16.78 -1.81 10.06
C LEU A 153 -16.19 -0.63 10.84
N ALA A 154 -15.56 -0.92 11.97
CA ALA A 154 -14.72 0.03 12.67
C ALA A 154 -13.55 -0.69 13.37
N PHE A 155 -12.44 0.03 13.52
CA PHE A 155 -11.26 -0.44 14.26
C PHE A 155 -10.82 0.61 15.26
N GLU A 156 -10.43 0.17 16.44
CA GLU A 156 -9.62 0.91 17.40
C GLU A 156 -8.48 -0.01 17.82
N LEU A 157 -7.34 0.11 17.11
CA LEU A 157 -6.24 -0.82 17.28
C LEU A 157 -4.99 -0.10 17.77
N GLN A 158 -4.25 -0.76 18.67
CA GLN A 158 -2.90 -0.41 19.05
C GLN A 158 -1.95 -1.45 18.49
N LEU A 159 -0.92 -1.00 17.76
CA LEU A 159 0.12 -1.86 17.18
C LEU A 159 1.41 -1.58 17.94
N THR A 160 2.07 -2.62 18.45
CA THR A 160 3.29 -2.49 19.21
C THR A 160 4.43 -3.19 18.48
N PRO A 161 5.48 -2.45 18.03
CA PRO A 161 6.65 -3.05 17.43
C PRO A 161 7.28 -4.11 18.35
N ALA A 162 7.58 -5.27 17.79
CA ALA A 162 8.18 -6.38 18.53
C ALA A 162 9.52 -6.84 17.92
N GLN A 163 9.87 -6.32 16.75
CA GLN A 163 11.04 -6.67 15.97
C GLN A 163 11.67 -5.40 15.36
N PRO A 164 12.95 -5.41 15.01
CA PRO A 164 13.56 -4.33 14.25
C PRO A 164 12.90 -4.14 12.87
N LEU A 165 13.02 -2.94 12.33
CA LEU A 165 12.63 -2.63 10.95
C LEU A 165 13.27 -3.61 9.96
N LEU A 166 12.59 -3.88 8.86
CA LEU A 166 13.09 -4.67 7.75
C LEU A 166 13.18 -3.76 6.52
N LEU A 167 14.39 -3.31 6.18
CA LEU A 167 14.63 -2.51 5.00
C LEU A 167 14.54 -3.40 3.76
N GLN A 168 13.71 -3.02 2.80
CA GLN A 168 13.48 -3.80 1.60
C GLN A 168 14.48 -3.43 0.48
N GLY A 169 14.87 -4.42 -0.34
CA GLY A 169 15.88 -4.21 -1.37
C GLY A 169 17.25 -3.81 -0.80
N GLU A 170 17.96 -2.95 -1.48
CA GLU A 170 19.28 -2.48 -1.06
C GLU A 170 19.14 -1.40 0.02
N ALA A 171 19.14 -1.79 1.29
CA ALA A 171 19.03 -0.89 2.44
C ALA A 171 17.84 0.10 2.35
N GLY A 172 16.70 -0.36 1.81
CA GLY A 172 15.49 0.45 1.63
C GLY A 172 15.28 0.94 0.19
N PHE A 173 16.24 0.80 -0.71
CA PHE A 173 16.06 1.06 -2.14
C PHE A 173 15.50 -0.20 -2.81
N SER A 174 14.21 -0.22 -3.09
CA SER A 174 13.49 -1.38 -3.65
C SER A 174 13.18 -1.19 -5.12
N ARG A 175 13.87 -1.92 -5.99
CA ARG A 175 13.62 -1.89 -7.44
C ARG A 175 12.28 -2.56 -7.77
N LYS A 176 11.58 -1.99 -8.75
CA LYS A 176 10.28 -2.48 -9.26
C LYS A 176 10.34 -2.86 -10.74
N GLY A 177 11.51 -2.73 -11.35
CA GLY A 177 11.75 -3.05 -12.74
C GLY A 177 13.24 -3.16 -13.06
N PRO A 178 13.59 -3.56 -14.30
CA PRO A 178 14.97 -3.61 -14.78
C PRO A 178 15.61 -2.22 -14.86
N GLY A 179 14.82 -1.17 -15.15
CA GLY A 179 15.29 0.22 -15.18
C GLY A 179 15.47 0.80 -13.78
N PRO A 180 16.53 1.61 -13.55
CA PRO A 180 16.80 2.19 -12.23
C PRO A 180 15.77 3.23 -11.78
N ALA A 181 14.98 3.78 -12.69
CA ALA A 181 13.95 4.78 -12.39
C ALA A 181 12.74 4.16 -11.68
N HIS A 182 12.44 2.88 -11.94
CA HIS A 182 11.32 2.18 -11.33
C HIS A 182 11.76 1.58 -10.00
N ALA A 183 11.65 2.38 -8.95
CA ALA A 183 12.03 2.01 -7.60
C ALA A 183 11.23 2.80 -6.57
N SER A 184 11.27 2.35 -5.34
CA SER A 184 10.74 3.04 -4.18
C SER A 184 11.74 3.03 -3.03
N TYR A 185 11.58 3.95 -2.07
CA TYR A 185 12.10 3.76 -0.74
C TYR A 185 11.06 2.97 0.05
N TYR A 186 11.49 1.89 0.72
CA TYR A 186 10.59 0.92 1.27
C TYR A 186 11.17 0.24 2.51
N TYR A 187 10.43 0.29 3.61
CA TYR A 187 10.68 -0.52 4.78
C TYR A 187 9.40 -1.16 5.29
N SER A 188 9.56 -2.24 6.06
CA SER A 188 8.47 -2.95 6.73
C SER A 188 8.70 -3.02 8.24
N GLU A 189 7.62 -3.06 9.00
CA GLU A 189 7.59 -3.45 10.41
C GLU A 189 6.77 -4.75 10.56
N PRO A 190 7.42 -5.91 10.47
CA PRO A 190 6.75 -7.19 10.72
C PRO A 190 6.57 -7.47 12.20
N GLN A 191 5.74 -8.48 12.51
CA GLN A 191 5.55 -8.98 13.89
C GLN A 191 5.02 -7.92 14.86
N LEU A 192 4.27 -6.92 14.38
CA LEU A 192 3.59 -5.95 15.26
C LEU A 192 2.57 -6.69 16.12
N LYS A 193 2.65 -6.56 17.45
CA LYS A 193 1.60 -7.07 18.35
C LYS A 193 0.39 -6.17 18.32
N VAL A 194 -0.79 -6.73 18.14
CA VAL A 194 -2.05 -5.98 18.02
C VAL A 194 -2.95 -6.26 19.23
N THR A 195 -3.52 -5.19 19.76
CA THR A 195 -4.62 -5.23 20.74
C THR A 195 -5.63 -4.15 20.40
N GLY A 196 -6.89 -4.34 20.79
CA GLY A 196 -7.93 -3.34 20.57
C GLY A 196 -9.29 -3.94 20.37
N SER A 197 -10.10 -3.29 19.53
CA SER A 197 -11.42 -3.77 19.15
C SER A 197 -11.70 -3.58 17.68
N VAL A 198 -12.48 -4.48 17.13
CA VAL A 198 -13.11 -4.33 15.82
C VAL A 198 -14.63 -4.32 15.98
N SER A 199 -15.32 -3.57 15.15
CA SER A 199 -16.78 -3.57 15.13
C SER A 199 -17.26 -4.05 13.78
N ARG A 200 -18.22 -4.97 13.81
CA ARG A 200 -18.93 -5.50 12.65
C ARG A 200 -20.41 -5.18 12.81
N LYS A 201 -20.96 -4.40 11.87
CA LYS A 201 -22.37 -3.97 11.94
C LYS A 201 -22.75 -3.38 13.32
N GLY A 202 -21.87 -2.53 13.87
CA GLY A 202 -22.09 -1.82 15.12
C GLY A 202 -21.85 -2.61 16.40
N LYS A 203 -21.42 -3.89 16.34
CA LYS A 203 -21.09 -4.70 17.52
C LYS A 203 -19.57 -4.75 17.73
N PRO A 204 -19.03 -4.09 18.76
CA PRO A 204 -17.59 -4.14 19.07
C PRO A 204 -17.23 -5.50 19.67
N VAL A 205 -16.05 -6.00 19.25
CA VAL A 205 -15.43 -7.24 19.76
C VAL A 205 -13.99 -6.93 20.11
N ALA A 206 -13.55 -7.25 21.31
CA ALA A 206 -12.16 -7.16 21.71
C ALA A 206 -11.34 -8.15 20.88
N VAL A 207 -10.15 -7.73 20.47
CA VAL A 207 -9.27 -8.56 19.63
C VAL A 207 -7.81 -8.43 20.04
N ARG A 208 -7.03 -9.47 19.73
CA ARG A 208 -5.58 -9.46 19.78
C ARG A 208 -5.02 -10.18 18.57
N GLY A 209 -3.78 -9.90 18.23
CA GLY A 209 -3.21 -10.56 17.04
C GLY A 209 -1.84 -10.05 16.67
N SER A 210 -1.51 -10.19 15.41
CA SER A 210 -0.27 -9.69 14.83
C SER A 210 -0.53 -8.97 13.51
N ALA A 211 0.32 -7.96 13.23
CA ALA A 211 0.24 -7.19 12.01
C ALA A 211 1.60 -7.06 11.33
N TRP A 212 1.52 -6.64 10.10
CA TRP A 212 2.60 -6.20 9.22
C TRP A 212 2.31 -4.76 8.83
N LEU A 213 3.31 -3.90 8.82
CA LEU A 213 3.21 -2.55 8.29
C LEU A 213 4.26 -2.39 7.20
N ASP A 214 3.84 -1.86 6.04
CA ASP A 214 4.70 -1.33 5.00
C ASP A 214 4.57 0.18 4.94
N HIS A 215 5.72 0.85 4.82
CA HIS A 215 5.77 2.24 4.44
C HIS A 215 6.67 2.36 3.21
N GLU A 216 6.09 2.90 2.15
CA GLU A 216 6.75 2.94 0.85
C GLU A 216 6.41 4.24 0.12
N TRP A 217 7.40 4.86 -0.53
CA TRP A 217 7.19 6.08 -1.31
C TRP A 217 8.04 6.09 -2.58
N SER A 218 7.49 6.70 -3.62
CA SER A 218 8.10 6.77 -4.94
C SER A 218 7.51 7.88 -5.79
N SER A 219 8.21 8.18 -6.88
CA SER A 219 7.70 9.04 -7.95
C SER A 219 7.45 8.29 -9.24
N GLN A 220 8.02 7.08 -9.39
CA GLN A 220 7.83 6.23 -10.55
C GLN A 220 7.95 4.76 -10.14
N VAL A 221 6.82 4.16 -9.76
CA VAL A 221 6.78 2.78 -9.27
C VAL A 221 6.80 1.77 -10.41
N LEU A 222 5.89 1.91 -11.38
CA LEU A 222 5.64 0.90 -12.40
C LEU A 222 6.10 1.35 -13.79
N GLU A 223 6.56 0.41 -14.59
CA GLU A 223 6.78 0.59 -16.02
C GLU A 223 5.45 0.72 -16.78
N ALA A 224 5.46 1.40 -17.92
CA ALA A 224 4.25 1.69 -18.70
C ALA A 224 3.50 0.44 -19.19
N ASN A 225 4.18 -0.70 -19.35
CA ASN A 225 3.60 -1.98 -19.76
C ASN A 225 3.14 -2.83 -18.58
N ALA A 226 3.37 -2.40 -17.33
CA ALA A 226 2.93 -3.14 -16.15
C ALA A 226 1.40 -3.16 -16.08
N ALA A 227 0.86 -4.33 -15.72
CA ALA A 227 -0.56 -4.50 -15.39
C ALA A 227 -0.83 -4.28 -13.91
N GLY A 228 0.07 -4.76 -13.05
CA GLY A 228 -0.08 -4.73 -11.59
C GLY A 228 0.96 -5.61 -10.92
N TRP A 229 0.70 -5.95 -9.68
CA TRP A 229 1.60 -6.78 -8.87
C TRP A 229 0.85 -7.84 -8.09
N ASP A 230 1.60 -8.87 -7.69
CA ASP A 230 1.25 -9.78 -6.62
C ASP A 230 2.25 -9.51 -5.50
N TRP A 231 1.75 -9.28 -4.29
CA TRP A 231 2.56 -8.98 -3.11
C TRP A 231 2.10 -9.83 -1.93
N THR A 232 3.03 -10.21 -1.07
CA THR A 232 2.71 -10.84 0.22
C THR A 232 3.67 -10.39 1.32
N GLY A 233 3.11 -10.12 2.51
CA GLY A 233 3.84 -9.96 3.77
C GLY A 233 3.39 -11.02 4.76
N VAL A 234 4.34 -11.73 5.37
CA VAL A 234 4.08 -12.88 6.23
C VAL A 234 4.84 -12.76 7.54
N ASN A 235 4.12 -12.84 8.63
CA ASN A 235 4.66 -13.05 9.96
C ASN A 235 4.85 -14.57 10.17
N LEU A 236 6.10 -15.02 10.26
CA LEU A 236 6.42 -16.44 10.46
C LEU A 236 6.27 -16.84 11.93
N ASN A 237 5.91 -18.11 12.16
CA ASN A 237 5.67 -18.66 13.50
C ASN A 237 6.94 -18.72 14.36
N ASP A 238 8.12 -18.74 13.75
CA ASP A 238 9.42 -18.72 14.42
C ASP A 238 9.91 -17.32 14.79
N GLY A 239 9.07 -16.29 14.58
CA GLY A 239 9.40 -14.88 14.77
C GLY A 239 10.08 -14.25 13.55
N GLY A 240 10.32 -15.00 12.49
CA GLY A 240 10.82 -14.49 11.22
C GLY A 240 9.77 -13.67 10.46
N ALA A 241 10.17 -13.20 9.28
CA ALA A 241 9.34 -12.39 8.40
C ALA A 241 9.67 -12.66 6.94
N LEU A 242 8.67 -12.73 6.08
CA LEU A 242 8.85 -12.90 4.64
C LEU A 242 8.03 -11.83 3.91
N MET A 243 8.68 -11.03 3.08
CA MET A 243 8.04 -10.19 2.07
C MET A 243 8.42 -10.71 0.69
N ALA A 244 7.46 -10.76 -0.23
CA ALA A 244 7.75 -11.04 -1.62
C ALA A 244 6.77 -10.29 -2.53
N PHE A 245 7.25 -9.89 -3.70
CA PHE A 245 6.38 -9.37 -4.75
C PHE A 245 6.87 -9.77 -6.14
N GLN A 246 5.95 -9.71 -7.11
CA GLN A 246 6.27 -9.69 -8.54
C GLN A 246 5.45 -8.63 -9.26
N ILE A 247 6.06 -7.95 -10.21
CA ILE A 247 5.39 -7.01 -11.12
C ILE A 247 5.09 -7.77 -12.40
N ARG A 248 3.84 -7.68 -12.88
CA ARG A 248 3.36 -8.36 -14.08
C ARG A 248 3.10 -7.39 -15.21
N ALA A 249 3.49 -7.77 -16.41
CA ALA A 249 3.11 -7.09 -17.64
C ALA A 249 1.66 -7.41 -18.03
N ARG A 250 1.13 -6.67 -19.01
CA ARG A 250 -0.25 -6.85 -19.52
C ARG A 250 -0.48 -8.21 -20.18
N ASP A 251 0.56 -8.84 -20.70
CA ASP A 251 0.52 -10.19 -21.27
C ASP A 251 0.64 -11.30 -20.22
N GLY A 252 0.75 -10.92 -18.93
CA GLY A 252 0.92 -11.83 -17.80
C GLY A 252 2.37 -12.23 -17.53
N SER A 253 3.33 -11.83 -18.36
CA SER A 253 4.74 -12.10 -18.11
C SER A 253 5.26 -11.32 -16.89
N ARG A 254 6.30 -11.85 -16.23
CA ARG A 254 6.94 -11.19 -15.09
C ARG A 254 7.94 -10.15 -15.58
N ILE A 255 7.77 -8.89 -15.17
CA ILE A 255 8.72 -7.80 -15.40
C ILE A 255 9.84 -7.84 -14.35
N TRP A 256 9.46 -7.97 -13.09
CA TRP A 256 10.36 -7.92 -11.95
C TRP A 256 9.83 -8.74 -10.79
N ALA A 257 10.70 -9.24 -9.93
CA ALA A 257 10.32 -9.84 -8.67
C ALA A 257 11.42 -9.67 -7.63
N HIS A 258 11.04 -9.69 -6.35
CA HIS A 258 11.98 -9.62 -5.24
C HIS A 258 11.36 -10.26 -4.00
N ALA A 259 12.19 -10.81 -3.13
CA ALA A 259 11.76 -11.21 -1.80
C ALA A 259 12.86 -10.94 -0.76
N THR A 260 12.40 -10.65 0.45
CA THR A 260 13.24 -10.51 1.65
C THR A 260 12.74 -11.48 2.71
N LEU A 261 13.58 -12.37 3.15
CA LEU A 261 13.32 -13.29 4.26
C LEU A 261 14.22 -12.93 5.43
N ARG A 262 13.64 -12.65 6.59
CA ARG A 262 14.32 -12.65 7.88
C ARG A 262 13.94 -13.92 8.61
N ASP A 263 14.91 -14.78 8.92
CA ASP A 263 14.69 -16.01 9.67
C ASP A 263 14.48 -15.75 11.17
N GLY A 264 14.06 -16.77 11.92
CA GLY A 264 13.84 -16.67 13.37
C GLY A 264 15.09 -16.31 14.19
N ALA A 265 16.30 -16.42 13.60
CA ALA A 265 17.54 -15.97 14.20
C ALA A 265 17.90 -14.51 13.84
N GLY A 266 17.06 -13.84 13.04
CA GLY A 266 17.24 -12.45 12.62
C GLY A 266 18.13 -12.26 11.40
N ARG A 267 18.60 -13.33 10.75
CA ARG A 267 19.42 -13.23 9.53
C ARG A 267 18.52 -12.88 8.34
N VAL A 268 18.90 -11.85 7.59
CA VAL A 268 18.18 -11.38 6.41
C VAL A 268 18.82 -11.98 5.15
N THR A 269 17.98 -12.55 4.29
CA THR A 269 18.33 -13.05 2.95
C THR A 269 17.43 -12.38 1.93
N GLN A 270 18.03 -11.88 0.85
CA GLN A 270 17.30 -11.30 -0.27
C GLN A 270 17.35 -12.20 -1.48
N TYR A 271 16.28 -12.26 -2.24
CA TYR A 271 16.12 -13.06 -3.44
C TYR A 271 15.80 -12.15 -4.63
N GLY A 272 16.60 -12.25 -5.67
CA GLY A 272 16.41 -11.48 -6.91
C GLY A 272 15.34 -12.05 -7.84
N PRO A 273 15.10 -11.40 -8.98
CA PRO A 273 14.00 -11.71 -9.89
C PRO A 273 13.90 -13.16 -10.35
N ASP A 274 15.06 -13.83 -10.57
CA ASP A 274 15.10 -15.21 -11.05
C ASP A 274 14.85 -16.25 -9.93
N GLN A 275 14.84 -15.80 -8.69
CA GLN A 275 14.71 -16.65 -7.51
C GLN A 275 13.31 -16.57 -6.89
N VAL A 276 12.44 -15.66 -7.38
CA VAL A 276 11.10 -15.43 -6.83
C VAL A 276 10.05 -15.71 -7.89
N ALA A 277 9.06 -16.54 -7.55
CA ALA A 277 7.94 -16.82 -8.45
C ALA A 277 6.66 -17.13 -7.66
N PHE A 278 5.56 -16.52 -8.08
CA PHE A 278 4.21 -16.88 -7.63
C PHE A 278 3.59 -17.81 -8.67
N THR A 279 3.29 -19.05 -8.27
CA THR A 279 2.64 -20.03 -9.13
C THR A 279 1.20 -20.23 -8.65
N PRO A 280 0.18 -19.88 -9.45
CA PRO A 280 -1.22 -20.07 -9.09
C PRO A 280 -1.56 -21.51 -8.75
N ARG A 281 -2.40 -21.72 -7.71
CA ARG A 281 -2.94 -23.03 -7.32
C ARG A 281 -4.47 -23.06 -7.42
N THR A 282 -5.12 -22.04 -6.90
CA THR A 282 -6.57 -21.90 -6.93
C THR A 282 -6.92 -20.52 -7.45
N VAL A 283 -7.78 -20.48 -8.45
CA VAL A 283 -8.32 -19.25 -9.01
C VAL A 283 -9.77 -19.09 -8.55
N TRP A 284 -10.07 -17.90 -8.02
CA TRP A 284 -11.43 -17.49 -7.69
C TRP A 284 -11.89 -16.43 -8.68
N LYS A 285 -13.08 -16.62 -9.24
CA LYS A 285 -13.70 -15.65 -10.14
C LYS A 285 -14.71 -14.82 -9.37
N SER A 286 -14.53 -13.51 -9.39
CA SER A 286 -15.44 -12.58 -8.75
C SER A 286 -16.83 -12.60 -9.40
N PRO A 287 -17.91 -12.80 -8.64
CA PRO A 287 -19.27 -12.68 -9.16
C PRO A 287 -19.67 -11.22 -9.42
N ARG A 288 -18.91 -10.22 -8.90
CA ARG A 288 -19.22 -8.80 -9.01
C ARG A 288 -18.54 -8.16 -10.23
N THR A 289 -17.28 -8.48 -10.47
CA THR A 289 -16.45 -7.84 -11.51
C THR A 289 -16.16 -8.78 -12.68
N GLY A 290 -16.30 -10.09 -12.48
CA GLY A 290 -15.88 -11.12 -13.43
C GLY A 290 -14.36 -11.34 -13.48
N ALA A 291 -13.58 -10.58 -12.71
CA ALA A 291 -12.14 -10.75 -12.61
C ALA A 291 -11.78 -12.11 -11.99
N SER A 292 -10.66 -12.66 -12.40
CA SER A 292 -10.17 -13.98 -11.93
C SER A 292 -8.85 -13.77 -11.19
N TYR A 293 -8.82 -14.11 -9.90
CA TYR A 293 -7.68 -13.91 -9.02
C TYR A 293 -7.08 -15.24 -8.59
N PRO A 294 -5.75 -15.42 -8.65
CA PRO A 294 -5.05 -16.60 -8.12
C PRO A 294 -4.92 -16.51 -6.59
N VAL A 295 -6.05 -16.70 -5.89
CA VAL A 295 -6.18 -16.48 -4.44
C VAL A 295 -5.39 -17.46 -3.58
N ALA A 296 -4.94 -18.59 -4.15
CA ALA A 296 -3.97 -19.49 -3.55
C ALA A 296 -2.80 -19.69 -4.50
N ALA A 297 -1.58 -19.65 -3.97
CA ALA A 297 -0.37 -19.74 -4.75
C ALA A 297 0.73 -20.53 -4.04
N THR A 298 1.65 -21.10 -4.83
CA THR A 298 2.97 -21.50 -4.35
C THR A 298 3.94 -20.36 -4.61
N LEU A 299 4.52 -19.80 -3.56
CA LEU A 299 5.60 -18.82 -3.63
C LEU A 299 6.94 -19.54 -3.53
N ALA A 300 7.79 -19.35 -4.53
CA ALA A 300 9.19 -19.74 -4.49
C ALA A 300 10.06 -18.56 -4.06
N THR A 301 11.00 -18.79 -3.13
CA THR A 301 12.07 -17.85 -2.76
C THR A 301 13.37 -18.64 -2.67
N GLY A 302 14.16 -18.59 -3.74
CA GLY A 302 15.33 -19.49 -3.89
C GLY A 302 14.93 -20.96 -3.78
N PRO A 303 15.54 -21.73 -2.85
CA PRO A 303 15.19 -23.15 -2.66
C PRO A 303 13.89 -23.38 -1.88
N LEU A 304 13.35 -22.35 -1.20
CA LEU A 304 12.19 -22.49 -0.33
C LEU A 304 10.88 -22.43 -1.11
N ARG A 305 9.87 -23.16 -0.63
CA ARG A 305 8.52 -23.17 -1.21
C ARG A 305 7.49 -22.95 -0.11
N TRP A 306 6.67 -21.93 -0.30
CA TRP A 306 5.62 -21.52 0.63
C TRP A 306 4.28 -21.71 -0.05
N GLN A 307 3.31 -22.33 0.66
CA GLN A 307 1.94 -22.46 0.20
C GLN A 307 1.12 -21.35 0.83
N LEU A 308 0.55 -20.49 0.01
CA LEU A 308 -0.35 -19.42 0.43
C LEU A 308 -1.78 -19.87 0.19
N ALA A 309 -2.60 -19.93 1.23
CA ALA A 309 -4.00 -20.31 1.16
C ALA A 309 -4.89 -19.24 1.81
N PRO A 310 -5.93 -18.73 1.12
CA PRO A 310 -6.74 -17.64 1.63
C PRO A 310 -7.59 -18.09 2.83
N LEU A 311 -7.83 -17.15 3.77
CA LEU A 311 -8.77 -17.34 4.87
C LEU A 311 -10.18 -17.60 4.33
N GLN A 312 -10.57 -16.90 3.27
CA GLN A 312 -11.78 -17.09 2.48
C GLN A 312 -11.53 -16.68 1.02
N PRO A 313 -12.27 -17.23 0.04
CA PRO A 313 -12.02 -16.91 -1.37
C PRO A 313 -12.37 -15.45 -1.74
N ASP A 314 -13.48 -14.93 -1.22
CA ASP A 314 -13.98 -13.60 -1.55
C ASP A 314 -13.38 -12.53 -0.64
N GLN A 315 -12.20 -12.03 -1.05
CA GLN A 315 -11.51 -10.89 -0.41
C GLN A 315 -11.26 -9.78 -1.44
N GLU A 316 -12.17 -9.62 -2.41
CA GLU A 316 -12.10 -8.55 -3.40
C GLU A 316 -12.50 -7.20 -2.79
N LEU A 317 -11.67 -6.18 -3.03
CA LEU A 317 -11.87 -4.81 -2.62
C LEU A 317 -12.13 -3.93 -3.86
N ASP A 318 -13.30 -3.29 -3.89
CA ASP A 318 -13.68 -2.33 -4.93
C ASP A 318 -13.37 -0.91 -4.48
N SER A 319 -12.25 -0.37 -4.93
CA SER A 319 -11.79 0.99 -4.62
C SER A 319 -12.01 1.99 -5.75
N ARG A 320 -12.89 1.69 -6.70
CA ARG A 320 -13.13 2.57 -7.88
C ARG A 320 -13.57 3.98 -7.52
N ARG A 321 -14.19 4.18 -6.36
CA ARG A 321 -14.63 5.51 -5.90
C ARG A 321 -13.48 6.39 -5.41
N SER A 322 -12.35 5.81 -5.05
CA SER A 322 -11.18 6.52 -4.51
C SER A 322 -9.97 6.46 -5.42
N THR A 323 -9.57 5.26 -5.87
CA THR A 323 -8.37 5.04 -6.68
C THR A 323 -8.67 4.62 -8.11
N GLY A 324 -9.94 4.31 -8.44
CA GLY A 324 -10.33 3.81 -9.75
C GLY A 324 -10.01 2.32 -9.97
N ALA A 325 -9.55 1.59 -8.95
CA ALA A 325 -9.09 0.21 -9.06
C ALA A 325 -10.02 -0.79 -8.36
N VAL A 326 -9.96 -2.05 -8.82
CA VAL A 326 -10.46 -3.21 -8.09
C VAL A 326 -9.32 -4.20 -7.97
N TYR A 327 -9.11 -4.73 -6.78
CA TYR A 327 -8.06 -5.69 -6.50
C TYR A 327 -8.51 -6.70 -5.44
N TRP A 328 -7.81 -7.83 -5.37
CA TRP A 328 -8.04 -8.80 -4.32
C TRP A 328 -6.97 -8.64 -3.25
N GLU A 329 -7.39 -8.58 -2.00
CA GLU A 329 -6.51 -8.32 -0.87
C GLU A 329 -7.01 -9.07 0.35
N GLY A 330 -6.24 -10.04 0.80
CA GLY A 330 -6.76 -10.93 1.81
C GLY A 330 -5.76 -11.63 2.70
N ALA A 331 -6.28 -12.00 3.87
CA ALA A 331 -5.59 -12.82 4.85
C ALA A 331 -5.32 -14.22 4.28
N VAL A 332 -4.07 -14.69 4.42
CA VAL A 332 -3.64 -16.02 3.97
C VAL A 332 -2.92 -16.78 5.09
N ASN A 333 -3.22 -18.08 5.21
CA ASN A 333 -2.39 -19.02 5.96
C ASN A 333 -1.18 -19.41 5.09
N VAL A 334 -0.05 -19.61 5.73
CA VAL A 334 1.20 -19.95 5.06
C VAL A 334 1.74 -21.26 5.60
N GLU A 335 2.03 -22.19 4.70
CA GLU A 335 2.66 -23.47 5.02
C GLU A 335 4.00 -23.61 4.31
N ARG A 336 4.90 -24.34 4.92
CA ARG A 336 6.17 -24.79 4.34
C ARG A 336 6.38 -26.26 4.67
N ASP A 337 6.70 -27.06 3.66
CA ASP A 337 6.94 -28.51 3.80
C ASP A 337 5.74 -29.22 4.49
N GLY A 338 4.51 -28.83 4.14
CA GLY A 338 3.28 -29.38 4.70
C GLY A 338 2.99 -29.03 6.16
N ARG A 339 3.69 -28.05 6.73
CA ARG A 339 3.49 -27.59 8.12
C ARG A 339 3.14 -26.12 8.16
N PRO A 340 2.26 -25.69 9.11
CA PRO A 340 1.96 -24.29 9.32
C PRO A 340 3.23 -23.50 9.61
N ALA A 341 3.53 -22.49 8.79
CA ALA A 341 4.75 -21.69 8.87
C ALA A 341 4.48 -20.23 9.28
N GLY A 342 3.25 -19.72 9.09
CA GLY A 342 2.93 -18.35 9.45
C GLY A 342 1.54 -17.94 9.00
N ARG A 343 1.24 -16.65 9.22
CA ARG A 343 0.05 -15.96 8.74
C ARG A 343 0.48 -14.69 8.02
N GLY A 344 -0.16 -14.38 6.90
CA GLY A 344 0.19 -13.22 6.09
C GLY A 344 -1.00 -12.60 5.40
N TYR A 345 -0.68 -11.71 4.50
CA TYR A 345 -1.61 -11.10 3.56
C TYR A 345 -1.08 -11.28 2.13
N LEU A 346 -1.99 -11.48 1.19
CA LEU A 346 -1.71 -11.54 -0.25
C LEU A 346 -2.50 -10.42 -0.92
N GLU A 347 -1.84 -9.63 -1.75
CA GLU A 347 -2.45 -8.58 -2.55
C GLU A 347 -2.24 -8.90 -4.04
N LEU A 348 -3.32 -8.82 -4.82
CA LEU A 348 -3.37 -9.15 -6.23
C LEU A 348 -4.00 -8.00 -7.00
N THR A 349 -3.18 -7.17 -7.63
CA THR A 349 -3.63 -6.00 -8.38
C THR A 349 -3.58 -6.23 -9.89
N GLY A 350 -4.33 -5.44 -10.66
CA GLY A 350 -4.26 -5.49 -12.12
C GLY A 350 -4.91 -6.71 -12.77
N TYR A 351 -5.77 -7.43 -12.06
CA TYR A 351 -6.51 -8.57 -12.59
C TYR A 351 -7.90 -8.19 -13.13
N ALA A 352 -8.52 -7.15 -12.58
CA ALA A 352 -9.75 -6.58 -13.11
C ALA A 352 -9.43 -5.63 -14.27
N ASP A 353 -8.60 -4.64 -14.00
CA ASP A 353 -8.08 -3.65 -14.96
C ASP A 353 -6.62 -3.33 -14.62
N PRO A 354 -5.78 -2.96 -15.61
CA PRO A 354 -4.42 -2.53 -15.33
C PRO A 354 -4.37 -1.35 -14.36
N MET A 355 -3.43 -1.42 -13.40
CA MET A 355 -3.23 -0.35 -12.41
C MET A 355 -2.74 0.94 -13.08
N LYS A 356 -3.26 2.06 -12.58
CA LYS A 356 -2.81 3.42 -12.92
C LYS A 356 -2.34 4.10 -11.64
N LEU A 357 -1.05 4.43 -11.56
CA LEU A 357 -0.43 5.10 -10.40
C LEU A 357 0.04 6.50 -10.76
#